data_6f16e839fc26e2b0c0548bacc02d4932
#
_entry.id   6f16e839fc26e2b0c0548bacc02d4932
#
_cell.length_a   1.000
_cell.length_b   1.000
_cell.length_c   1.000
_cell.angle_alpha   90.00
_cell.angle_beta   90.00
_cell.angle_gamma   90.00
#
_symmetry.space_group_name_H-M   'P 1'
#
loop_
_entity.id
_entity.type
_entity.pdbx_description
1 polymer ?
#
loop_
_entity_poly.entity_id
_entity_poly.type
_entity_poly.pdbx_seq_one_letter_code
_entity_poly.pdbx_strand_id
1 'polypeptide(L)'
;MRAIAALVIAVVPLAAAAGGSNYGVAPGSRDIAGKITEWSVPTPRFARDPAPGPDGNIYIAVMNGNRIARFDTKAKSFKEWDLPEGARPHGLVVSKDGKVFYTGNGNGSIGELDPATGKVVSHFTPSQGGNPHTAVLDDAGNVWFTGQGGYLGKLERASGKVSEIPMPGGPYGLAIDKQGRIWVCRMGANALGIYDPKSGKTDELRTGSGSRPRRIAAAPDGMLWVTYYGNGKLARVDPVAKKVVKEYAMPAGERAGPYAVVVDGAGRVWANEIDTDTVALLDPKTERFRVFQLPSRDVGIRKAIVDAEGRFWYMGSHSGKLGVIE
;
A
#
# COMPACT_ATOMS: atom_id res chain seq x y z
N MET A 1 -43.69 -28.62 42.55
CA MET A 1 -42.59 -27.66 42.29
C MET A 1 -42.00 -27.93 40.90
N ARG A 2 -42.33 -27.09 39.91
CA ARG A 2 -41.75 -27.22 38.56
C ARG A 2 -40.54 -26.33 38.44
N ALA A 3 -39.35 -26.90 38.18
CA ALA A 3 -38.13 -26.19 37.96
C ALA A 3 -38.15 -25.57 36.54
N ILE A 4 -38.04 -24.25 36.48
CA ILE A 4 -37.84 -23.50 35.25
C ILE A 4 -36.35 -23.49 34.92
N ALA A 5 -35.95 -24.23 33.89
CA ALA A 5 -34.59 -24.16 33.38
C ALA A 5 -34.41 -22.85 32.58
N ALA A 6 -33.59 -21.96 33.06
CA ALA A 6 -33.20 -20.74 32.33
C ALA A 6 -32.18 -21.13 31.25
N LEU A 7 -32.55 -20.93 29.98
CA LEU A 7 -31.68 -21.08 28.83
C LEU A 7 -30.76 -19.84 28.74
N VAL A 8 -29.49 -19.98 29.13
CA VAL A 8 -28.50 -18.95 28.92
C VAL A 8 -28.02 -19.04 27.46
N ILE A 9 -28.51 -18.15 26.63
CA ILE A 9 -28.00 -17.97 25.26
C ILE A 9 -26.66 -17.20 25.37
N ALA A 10 -25.56 -17.92 25.25
CA ALA A 10 -24.23 -17.33 25.09
C ALA A 10 -24.21 -16.59 23.73
N VAL A 11 -24.28 -15.26 23.75
CA VAL A 11 -23.97 -14.44 22.59
C VAL A 11 -22.47 -14.53 22.36
N VAL A 12 -22.05 -15.42 21.46
CA VAL A 12 -20.69 -15.41 20.93
C VAL A 12 -20.57 -14.14 20.10
N PRO A 13 -19.68 -13.20 20.44
CA PRO A 13 -19.45 -12.06 19.58
C PRO A 13 -18.92 -12.61 18.25
N LEU A 14 -19.67 -12.36 17.18
CA LEU A 14 -19.19 -12.58 15.82
C LEU A 14 -17.96 -11.68 15.66
N ALA A 15 -16.77 -12.26 15.79
CA ALA A 15 -15.56 -11.57 15.42
C ALA A 15 -15.75 -11.16 13.97
N ALA A 16 -15.89 -9.85 13.75
CA ALA A 16 -15.86 -9.29 12.41
C ALA A 16 -14.59 -9.84 11.78
N ALA A 17 -14.71 -10.61 10.70
CA ALA A 17 -13.57 -11.05 9.92
C ALA A 17 -12.82 -9.77 9.55
N ALA A 18 -11.69 -9.54 10.20
CA ALA A 18 -10.79 -8.47 9.86
C ALA A 18 -10.37 -8.75 8.42
N GLY A 19 -10.94 -8.01 7.47
CA GLY A 19 -10.49 -8.08 6.09
C GLY A 19 -8.97 -7.95 6.12
N GLY A 20 -8.26 -8.93 5.53
CA GLY A 20 -6.82 -8.98 5.57
C GLY A 20 -6.25 -7.64 5.10
N SER A 21 -5.25 -7.14 5.81
CA SER A 21 -4.54 -5.95 5.36
C SER A 21 -3.82 -6.28 4.06
N ASN A 22 -4.01 -5.46 3.04
CA ASN A 22 -3.27 -5.58 1.77
C ASN A 22 -1.74 -5.45 1.96
N TYR A 23 -1.27 -5.09 3.13
CA TYR A 23 0.15 -4.95 3.49
C TYR A 23 0.63 -5.94 4.56
N GLY A 24 -0.17 -6.94 4.91
CA GLY A 24 0.15 -7.97 5.91
C GLY A 24 -0.20 -7.57 7.34
N VAL A 25 -0.11 -6.30 7.70
CA VAL A 25 -0.46 -5.74 9.01
C VAL A 25 -1.67 -4.83 8.87
N ALA A 26 -2.69 -5.04 9.68
CA ALA A 26 -3.86 -4.17 9.69
C ALA A 26 -3.51 -2.78 10.27
N PRO A 27 -3.95 -1.69 9.63
CA PRO A 27 -3.70 -0.36 10.13
C PRO A 27 -4.49 -0.11 11.44
N GLY A 28 -3.80 0.43 12.43
CA GLY A 28 -4.43 0.93 13.65
C GLY A 28 -5.00 2.33 13.48
N SER A 29 -5.47 2.89 14.59
CA SER A 29 -5.89 4.29 14.67
C SER A 29 -5.47 4.92 15.99
N ARG A 30 -5.18 6.19 15.99
CA ARG A 30 -4.87 7.00 17.18
C ARG A 30 -5.22 8.46 16.98
N ASP A 31 -5.30 9.21 18.04
CA ASP A 31 -5.31 10.67 17.94
C ASP A 31 -3.94 11.15 17.46
N ILE A 32 -3.96 12.06 16.49
CA ILE A 32 -2.74 12.57 15.87
C ILE A 32 -2.43 13.95 16.46
N ALA A 33 -1.37 14.03 17.26
CA ALA A 33 -0.89 15.31 17.81
C ALA A 33 -0.27 16.19 16.71
N GLY A 34 0.37 15.56 15.71
CA GLY A 34 0.99 16.22 14.58
C GLY A 34 2.50 16.38 14.73
N LYS A 35 3.10 15.67 15.68
CA LYS A 35 4.55 15.59 15.80
C LYS A 35 5.11 14.80 14.63
N ILE A 36 6.11 15.38 13.96
CA ILE A 36 6.80 14.73 12.84
C ILE A 36 8.25 14.50 13.23
N THR A 37 8.70 13.26 13.04
CA THR A 37 10.09 12.88 13.28
C THR A 37 10.65 12.17 12.04
N GLU A 38 11.87 12.48 11.66
CA GLU A 38 12.55 11.91 10.49
C GLU A 38 13.89 11.30 10.87
N TRP A 39 14.25 10.17 10.24
CA TRP A 39 15.54 9.50 10.37
C TRP A 39 16.15 9.24 9.01
N SER A 40 17.42 9.56 8.82
CA SER A 40 18.15 9.24 7.59
C SER A 40 18.34 7.73 7.46
N VAL A 41 17.96 7.17 6.31
CA VAL A 41 18.24 5.77 5.99
C VAL A 41 19.75 5.63 5.71
N PRO A 42 20.45 4.58 6.20
CA PRO A 42 21.90 4.43 6.02
C PRO A 42 22.32 4.44 4.55
N THR A 43 21.54 3.79 3.69
CA THR A 43 21.72 3.80 2.23
C THR A 43 20.59 4.61 1.58
N PRO A 44 20.64 5.95 1.51
CA PRO A 44 19.51 6.79 1.11
C PRO A 44 19.28 6.85 -0.42
N ARG A 45 19.79 5.87 -1.17
CA ARG A 45 19.76 5.86 -2.64
C ARG A 45 18.37 5.51 -3.17
N PHE A 46 17.52 6.53 -3.30
CA PHE A 46 16.17 6.42 -3.83
C PHE A 46 15.37 5.32 -3.11
N ALA A 47 15.37 5.38 -1.78
CA ALA A 47 14.53 4.50 -0.97
C ALA A 47 13.05 4.78 -1.25
N ARG A 48 12.25 3.73 -1.38
CA ARG A 48 10.91 3.82 -1.98
C ARG A 48 9.80 3.46 -1.00
N ASP A 49 9.34 2.26 -1.09
CA ASP A 49 8.12 1.84 -0.44
C ASP A 49 8.38 1.36 0.99
N PRO A 50 7.77 1.97 2.02
CA PRO A 50 7.74 1.41 3.36
C PRO A 50 6.66 0.34 3.49
N ALA A 51 6.86 -0.63 4.40
CA ALA A 51 5.87 -1.61 4.79
C ALA A 51 5.95 -1.89 6.30
N PRO A 52 4.80 -2.04 7.00
CA PRO A 52 4.80 -2.41 8.41
C PRO A 52 5.07 -3.90 8.56
N GLY A 53 5.92 -4.27 9.49
CA GLY A 53 6.15 -5.66 9.88
C GLY A 53 5.27 -6.08 11.06
N PRO A 54 4.93 -7.37 11.20
CA PRO A 54 4.22 -7.89 12.37
C PRO A 54 5.04 -7.79 13.66
N ASP A 55 6.35 -7.57 13.53
CA ASP A 55 7.29 -7.29 14.61
C ASP A 55 7.25 -5.83 15.12
N GLY A 56 6.36 -5.00 14.56
CA GLY A 56 6.21 -3.57 14.88
C GLY A 56 7.30 -2.68 14.29
N ASN A 57 8.14 -3.20 13.40
CA ASN A 57 9.19 -2.47 12.70
C ASN A 57 8.74 -2.03 11.31
N ILE A 58 9.47 -1.11 10.71
CA ILE A 58 9.18 -0.61 9.36
C ILE A 58 10.28 -1.09 8.41
N TYR A 59 9.85 -1.80 7.37
CA TYR A 59 10.73 -2.27 6.30
C TYR A 59 10.68 -1.31 5.13
N ILE A 60 11.79 -1.15 4.41
CA ILE A 60 11.95 -0.14 3.35
C ILE A 60 12.67 -0.76 2.16
N ALA A 61 12.11 -0.58 0.97
CA ALA A 61 12.76 -0.93 -0.29
C ALA A 61 13.76 0.18 -0.67
N VAL A 62 15.07 -0.11 -0.60
CA VAL A 62 16.14 0.83 -1.00
C VAL A 62 16.53 0.56 -2.46
N MET A 63 15.77 1.13 -3.40
CA MET A 63 15.78 0.75 -4.81
C MET A 63 17.17 0.87 -5.46
N ASN A 64 17.77 2.06 -5.43
CA ASN A 64 19.08 2.28 -6.07
C ASN A 64 20.26 1.82 -5.19
N GLY A 65 20.00 1.42 -3.96
CA GLY A 65 20.95 0.76 -3.08
C GLY A 65 20.95 -0.76 -3.21
N ASN A 66 19.96 -1.32 -3.93
CA ASN A 66 19.73 -2.77 -4.08
C ASN A 66 19.64 -3.51 -2.74
N ARG A 67 18.89 -2.93 -1.77
CA ARG A 67 18.76 -3.41 -0.38
C ARG A 67 17.33 -3.36 0.13
N ILE A 68 17.08 -4.13 1.17
CA ILE A 68 15.96 -3.91 2.10
C ILE A 68 16.56 -3.36 3.40
N ALA A 69 16.00 -2.27 3.90
CA ALA A 69 16.28 -1.76 5.24
C ALA A 69 15.12 -2.08 6.19
N ARG A 70 15.42 -2.32 7.48
CA ARG A 70 14.45 -2.38 8.57
C ARG A 70 14.79 -1.30 9.59
N PHE A 71 13.82 -0.48 9.93
CA PHE A 71 13.91 0.46 11.04
C PHE A 71 13.28 -0.15 12.30
N ASP A 72 14.08 -0.32 13.33
CA ASP A 72 13.61 -0.71 14.66
C ASP A 72 12.93 0.49 15.33
N THR A 73 11.61 0.41 15.47
CA THR A 73 10.81 1.53 16.00
C THR A 73 11.02 1.81 17.48
N LYS A 74 11.62 0.87 18.23
CA LYS A 74 11.98 1.05 19.65
C LYS A 74 13.41 1.55 19.81
N ALA A 75 14.36 0.86 19.20
CA ALA A 75 15.79 1.20 19.28
C ALA A 75 16.17 2.40 18.41
N LYS A 76 15.30 2.83 17.47
CA LYS A 76 15.56 3.92 16.51
C LYS A 76 16.81 3.68 15.67
N SER A 77 17.04 2.43 15.29
CA SER A 77 18.21 1.98 14.54
C SER A 77 17.81 1.22 13.28
N PHE A 78 18.74 1.17 12.31
CA PHE A 78 18.52 0.47 11.05
C PHE A 78 19.34 -0.81 10.98
N LYS A 79 18.80 -1.80 10.27
CA LYS A 79 19.51 -2.96 9.75
C LYS A 79 19.21 -3.09 8.27
N GLU A 80 20.22 -3.43 7.47
CA GLU A 80 20.07 -3.59 6.02
C GLU A 80 20.49 -5.00 5.58
N TRP A 81 19.90 -5.45 4.47
CA TRP A 81 20.25 -6.70 3.79
C TRP A 81 20.49 -6.40 2.31
N ASP A 82 21.61 -6.87 1.78
CA ASP A 82 21.88 -6.86 0.36
C ASP A 82 20.96 -7.84 -0.38
N LEU A 83 20.53 -7.47 -1.56
CA LEU A 83 19.68 -8.28 -2.42
C LEU A 83 20.49 -8.83 -3.61
N PRO A 84 20.02 -9.88 -4.28
CA PRO A 84 20.60 -10.37 -5.53
C PRO A 84 20.82 -9.23 -6.52
N GLU A 85 21.89 -9.34 -7.29
CA GLU A 85 22.31 -8.29 -8.22
C GLU A 85 21.16 -7.88 -9.17
N GLY A 86 21.04 -6.58 -9.39
CA GLY A 86 20.05 -6.01 -10.30
C GLY A 86 18.61 -6.04 -9.81
N ALA A 87 18.31 -6.53 -8.60
CA ALA A 87 16.94 -6.63 -8.10
C ALA A 87 16.21 -5.26 -8.06
N ARG A 88 16.88 -4.20 -7.58
CA ARG A 88 16.33 -2.84 -7.49
C ARG A 88 14.91 -2.84 -6.90
N PRO A 89 14.75 -3.17 -5.61
CA PRO A 89 13.45 -3.36 -4.97
C PRO A 89 12.59 -2.10 -5.06
N HIS A 90 11.31 -2.26 -5.40
CA HIS A 90 10.38 -1.15 -5.53
C HIS A 90 9.19 -1.26 -4.58
N GLY A 91 8.22 -2.12 -4.87
CA GLY A 91 7.10 -2.41 -3.98
C GLY A 91 7.51 -3.34 -2.86
N LEU A 92 6.95 -3.15 -1.67
CA LEU A 92 7.29 -3.93 -0.48
C LEU A 92 6.03 -4.26 0.32
N VAL A 93 5.93 -5.50 0.79
CA VAL A 93 4.93 -5.97 1.76
C VAL A 93 5.57 -6.98 2.71
N VAL A 94 5.04 -7.08 3.93
CA VAL A 94 5.52 -8.05 4.93
C VAL A 94 4.36 -8.95 5.33
N SER A 95 4.55 -10.26 5.18
CA SER A 95 3.53 -11.24 5.53
C SER A 95 3.39 -11.41 7.05
N LYS A 96 2.29 -12.02 7.49
CA LYS A 96 1.98 -12.24 8.92
C LYS A 96 3.06 -13.09 9.64
N ASP A 97 3.75 -13.95 8.92
CA ASP A 97 4.88 -14.75 9.41
C ASP A 97 6.25 -14.05 9.30
N GLY A 98 6.25 -12.76 8.97
CA GLY A 98 7.44 -11.90 8.98
C GLY A 98 8.33 -12.00 7.75
N LYS A 99 7.93 -12.72 6.68
CA LYS A 99 8.67 -12.71 5.42
C LYS A 99 8.43 -11.42 4.66
N VAL A 100 9.48 -10.88 4.07
CA VAL A 100 9.46 -9.62 3.33
C VAL A 100 9.44 -9.93 1.84
N PHE A 101 8.34 -9.56 1.18
CA PHE A 101 8.22 -9.67 -0.27
C PHE A 101 8.48 -8.32 -0.93
N TYR A 102 9.27 -8.31 -1.99
CA TYR A 102 9.56 -7.12 -2.77
C TYR A 102 9.43 -7.38 -4.26
N THR A 103 9.05 -6.34 -5.00
CA THR A 103 9.10 -6.38 -6.46
C THR A 103 10.48 -6.01 -6.93
N GLY A 104 11.16 -6.93 -7.59
CA GLY A 104 12.47 -6.73 -8.23
C GLY A 104 12.29 -5.97 -9.56
N ASN A 105 12.12 -4.66 -9.48
CA ASN A 105 11.81 -3.80 -10.63
C ASN A 105 12.90 -3.84 -11.70
N GLY A 106 14.15 -4.07 -11.29
CA GLY A 106 15.29 -4.10 -12.20
C GLY A 106 15.50 -5.44 -12.90
N ASN A 107 15.13 -6.57 -12.26
CA ASN A 107 15.42 -7.91 -12.77
C ASN A 107 14.17 -8.76 -13.08
N GLY A 108 12.96 -8.19 -12.96
CA GLY A 108 11.72 -8.89 -13.28
C GLY A 108 11.36 -10.00 -12.29
N SER A 109 11.74 -9.89 -11.02
CA SER A 109 11.43 -10.90 -10.00
C SER A 109 10.47 -10.40 -8.92
N ILE A 110 9.89 -11.34 -8.19
CA ILE A 110 9.34 -11.11 -6.85
C ILE A 110 10.28 -11.82 -5.89
N GLY A 111 10.95 -11.05 -5.03
CA GLY A 111 11.85 -11.59 -4.03
C GLY A 111 11.16 -11.83 -2.70
N GLU A 112 11.54 -12.90 -2.02
CA GLU A 112 11.17 -13.21 -0.63
C GLU A 112 12.43 -13.20 0.22
N LEU A 113 12.55 -12.22 1.13
CA LEU A 113 13.62 -12.13 2.13
C LEU A 113 13.12 -12.69 3.47
N ASP A 114 13.91 -13.57 4.05
CA ASP A 114 13.79 -13.95 5.46
C ASP A 114 14.67 -13.05 6.33
N PRO A 115 14.11 -12.10 7.10
CA PRO A 115 14.91 -11.18 7.91
C PRO A 115 15.70 -11.85 9.06
N ALA A 116 15.29 -13.06 9.48
CA ALA A 116 15.98 -13.79 10.54
C ALA A 116 17.29 -14.39 10.05
N THR A 117 17.30 -14.94 8.83
CA THR A 117 18.47 -15.64 8.27
C THR A 117 19.21 -14.80 7.22
N GLY A 118 18.56 -13.76 6.66
CA GLY A 118 19.07 -12.99 5.53
C GLY A 118 18.94 -13.70 4.17
N LYS A 119 18.33 -14.90 4.13
CA LYS A 119 18.16 -15.65 2.89
C LYS A 119 17.14 -14.98 1.98
N VAL A 120 17.46 -14.93 0.70
CA VAL A 120 16.56 -14.42 -0.35
C VAL A 120 16.24 -15.52 -1.35
N VAL A 121 14.96 -15.63 -1.71
CA VAL A 121 14.49 -16.46 -2.84
C VAL A 121 13.91 -15.54 -3.89
N SER A 122 14.23 -15.74 -5.16
CA SER A 122 13.71 -14.93 -6.28
C SER A 122 12.79 -15.78 -7.16
N HIS A 123 11.57 -15.27 -7.42
CA HIS A 123 10.57 -15.85 -8.29
C HIS A 123 10.43 -14.95 -9.52
N PHE A 124 10.90 -15.41 -10.67
CA PHE A 124 10.91 -14.60 -11.88
C PHE A 124 9.55 -14.58 -12.57
N THR A 125 9.22 -13.42 -13.15
CA THR A 125 7.99 -13.26 -13.95
C THR A 125 8.14 -13.99 -15.28
N PRO A 126 7.05 -14.55 -15.85
CA PRO A 126 7.10 -15.24 -17.15
C PRO A 126 7.65 -14.36 -18.28
N SER A 127 7.31 -13.07 -18.29
CA SER A 127 7.82 -12.11 -19.28
C SER A 127 9.29 -11.74 -19.08
N GLN A 128 9.90 -12.12 -17.94
CA GLN A 128 11.28 -11.76 -17.56
C GLN A 128 11.59 -10.25 -17.70
N GLY A 129 10.56 -9.44 -17.51
CA GLY A 129 10.63 -7.99 -17.69
C GLY A 129 9.35 -7.31 -17.19
N GLY A 130 9.05 -6.14 -17.77
CA GLY A 130 7.80 -5.43 -17.46
C GLY A 130 7.78 -4.72 -16.11
N ASN A 131 8.92 -4.63 -15.46
CA ASN A 131 9.15 -3.81 -14.26
C ASN A 131 8.09 -4.02 -13.18
N PRO A 132 8.11 -5.14 -12.42
CA PRO A 132 7.25 -5.35 -11.26
C PRO A 132 7.32 -4.14 -10.32
N HIS A 133 6.13 -3.62 -9.88
CA HIS A 133 6.10 -2.29 -9.31
C HIS A 133 5.50 -2.26 -7.91
N THR A 134 4.18 -2.26 -7.77
CA THR A 134 3.48 -2.21 -6.48
C THR A 134 3.02 -3.61 -6.10
N ALA A 135 3.12 -3.95 -4.81
CA ALA A 135 2.70 -5.26 -4.29
C ALA A 135 1.67 -5.12 -3.16
N VAL A 136 0.76 -6.09 -3.08
CA VAL A 136 -0.18 -6.32 -1.97
C VAL A 136 -0.30 -7.81 -1.67
N LEU A 137 -0.75 -8.16 -0.47
CA LEU A 137 -1.01 -9.53 -0.04
C LEU A 137 -2.51 -9.83 -0.04
N ASP A 138 -2.89 -11.01 -0.54
CA ASP A 138 -4.23 -11.55 -0.29
C ASP A 138 -4.30 -12.29 1.05
N ASP A 139 -5.50 -12.74 1.44
CA ASP A 139 -5.72 -13.42 2.72
C ASP A 139 -5.01 -14.78 2.82
N ALA A 140 -4.69 -15.41 1.69
CA ALA A 140 -3.91 -16.64 1.59
C ALA A 140 -2.39 -16.38 1.63
N GLY A 141 -1.97 -15.11 1.65
CA GLY A 141 -0.56 -14.70 1.67
C GLY A 141 0.10 -14.71 0.30
N ASN A 142 -0.66 -14.85 -0.80
CA ASN A 142 -0.10 -14.68 -2.13
C ASN A 142 0.20 -13.21 -2.40
N VAL A 143 1.20 -12.94 -3.23
CA VAL A 143 1.59 -11.58 -3.59
C VAL A 143 0.97 -11.22 -4.93
N TRP A 144 0.09 -10.23 -4.94
CA TRP A 144 -0.41 -9.59 -6.14
C TRP A 144 0.42 -8.34 -6.44
N PHE A 145 0.78 -8.13 -7.69
CA PHE A 145 1.62 -7.00 -8.06
C PHE A 145 1.30 -6.46 -9.44
N THR A 146 1.60 -5.19 -9.67
CA THR A 146 1.51 -4.57 -10.99
C THR A 146 2.85 -4.67 -11.69
N GLY A 147 2.82 -4.95 -13.02
CA GLY A 147 3.97 -4.84 -13.90
C GLY A 147 3.76 -3.68 -14.88
N GLN A 148 4.66 -2.71 -14.88
CA GLN A 148 4.54 -1.51 -15.72
C GLN A 148 4.54 -1.84 -17.23
N GLY A 149 4.96 -3.03 -17.61
CA GLY A 149 4.83 -3.59 -18.94
C GLY A 149 3.40 -3.93 -19.38
N GLY A 150 2.39 -3.67 -18.54
CA GLY A 150 0.97 -3.81 -18.89
C GLY A 150 0.30 -5.08 -18.38
N TYR A 151 0.68 -5.55 -17.21
CA TYR A 151 0.06 -6.73 -16.59
C TYR A 151 -0.20 -6.58 -15.08
N LEU A 152 -1.11 -7.39 -14.57
CA LEU A 152 -1.29 -7.73 -13.17
C LEU A 152 -0.63 -9.09 -12.93
N GLY A 153 0.29 -9.18 -11.98
CA GLY A 153 0.97 -10.41 -11.64
C GLY A 153 0.49 -11.01 -10.33
N LYS A 154 0.64 -12.32 -10.18
CA LYS A 154 0.43 -13.06 -8.95
C LYS A 154 1.59 -14.02 -8.69
N LEU A 155 2.21 -13.94 -7.53
CA LEU A 155 3.03 -15.00 -6.98
C LEU A 155 2.16 -15.86 -6.05
N GLU A 156 1.94 -17.09 -6.42
CA GLU A 156 1.32 -18.09 -5.56
C GLU A 156 2.37 -18.63 -4.59
N ARG A 157 2.28 -18.22 -3.34
CA ARG A 157 3.33 -18.45 -2.33
C ARG A 157 3.60 -19.94 -2.09
N ALA A 158 2.56 -20.77 -2.06
CA ALA A 158 2.70 -22.19 -1.76
C ALA A 158 3.48 -22.96 -2.82
N SER A 159 3.37 -22.58 -4.09
CA SER A 159 4.00 -23.25 -5.22
C SER A 159 5.23 -22.50 -5.76
N GLY A 160 5.39 -21.22 -5.41
CA GLY A 160 6.38 -20.32 -6.02
C GLY A 160 6.06 -19.94 -7.47
N LYS A 161 4.88 -20.31 -7.98
CA LYS A 161 4.47 -20.02 -9.36
C LYS A 161 4.09 -18.54 -9.51
N VAL A 162 4.67 -17.91 -10.53
CA VAL A 162 4.27 -16.57 -10.95
C VAL A 162 3.39 -16.66 -12.20
N SER A 163 2.31 -15.91 -12.20
CA SER A 163 1.40 -15.76 -13.35
C SER A 163 1.16 -14.29 -13.66
N GLU A 164 0.82 -14.00 -14.92
CA GLU A 164 0.55 -12.66 -15.44
C GLU A 164 -0.83 -12.62 -16.11
N ILE A 165 -1.57 -11.57 -15.86
CA ILE A 165 -2.89 -11.27 -16.44
C ILE A 165 -2.76 -9.95 -17.20
N PRO A 166 -3.09 -9.87 -18.49
CA PRO A 166 -3.02 -8.63 -19.25
C PRO A 166 -3.81 -7.50 -18.58
N MET A 167 -3.15 -6.37 -18.35
CA MET A 167 -3.72 -5.18 -17.73
C MET A 167 -3.11 -3.91 -18.39
N PRO A 168 -3.39 -3.64 -19.66
CA PRO A 168 -2.79 -2.52 -20.38
C PRO A 168 -3.23 -1.17 -19.83
N GLY A 169 -2.54 -0.09 -20.18
CA GLY A 169 -2.89 1.28 -19.79
C GLY A 169 -2.11 1.80 -18.58
N GLY A 170 -0.91 1.29 -18.34
CA GLY A 170 0.01 1.76 -17.31
C GLY A 170 -0.43 1.38 -15.90
N PRO A 171 -0.47 0.08 -15.57
CA PRO A 171 -0.82 -0.38 -14.22
C PRO A 171 0.19 0.12 -13.21
N TYR A 172 -0.32 0.63 -12.06
CA TYR A 172 0.51 1.31 -11.08
C TYR A 172 0.18 0.86 -9.65
N GLY A 173 -0.69 1.58 -8.93
CA GLY A 173 -1.18 1.16 -7.61
C GLY A 173 -2.22 0.05 -7.70
N LEU A 174 -2.31 -0.81 -6.68
CA LEU A 174 -3.36 -1.81 -6.57
C LEU A 174 -3.84 -1.97 -5.14
N ALA A 175 -5.06 -2.46 -4.98
CA ALA A 175 -5.66 -2.85 -3.71
C ALA A 175 -6.61 -4.03 -3.92
N ILE A 176 -6.88 -4.77 -2.86
CA ILE A 176 -7.85 -5.87 -2.83
C ILE A 176 -9.08 -5.40 -2.05
N ASP A 177 -10.25 -5.51 -2.67
CA ASP A 177 -11.51 -5.18 -2.00
C ASP A 177 -12.02 -6.31 -1.10
N LYS A 178 -13.09 -6.05 -0.36
CA LYS A 178 -13.70 -7.05 0.55
C LYS A 178 -14.26 -8.29 -0.16
N GLN A 179 -14.48 -8.23 -1.46
CA GLN A 179 -14.92 -9.36 -2.29
C GLN A 179 -13.74 -10.20 -2.80
N GLY A 180 -12.51 -9.75 -2.56
CA GLY A 180 -11.27 -10.37 -3.03
C GLY A 180 -10.92 -10.01 -4.48
N ARG A 181 -11.55 -8.98 -5.06
CA ARG A 181 -11.21 -8.48 -6.41
C ARG A 181 -10.01 -7.55 -6.32
N ILE A 182 -9.17 -7.62 -7.34
CA ILE A 182 -7.96 -6.81 -7.45
C ILE A 182 -8.30 -5.56 -8.27
N TRP A 183 -8.15 -4.40 -7.64
CA TRP A 183 -8.35 -3.09 -8.26
C TRP A 183 -6.99 -2.49 -8.61
N VAL A 184 -6.82 -2.06 -9.85
CA VAL A 184 -5.53 -1.58 -10.39
C VAL A 184 -5.71 -0.17 -10.97
N CYS A 185 -4.91 0.78 -10.49
CA CYS A 185 -4.82 2.10 -11.10
C CYS A 185 -4.15 1.98 -12.47
N ARG A 186 -4.87 2.29 -13.54
CA ARG A 186 -4.37 2.33 -14.93
C ARG A 186 -4.16 3.78 -15.35
N MET A 187 -3.00 4.30 -14.96
CA MET A 187 -2.69 5.72 -14.99
C MET A 187 -2.77 6.32 -16.41
N GLY A 188 -2.28 5.60 -17.41
CA GLY A 188 -2.33 6.04 -18.82
C GLY A 188 -3.72 5.91 -19.44
N ALA A 189 -4.60 5.09 -18.90
CA ALA A 189 -5.95 4.87 -19.39
C ALA A 189 -7.01 5.76 -18.70
N ASN A 190 -6.65 6.52 -17.65
CA ASN A 190 -7.61 7.22 -16.78
C ASN A 190 -8.74 6.29 -16.32
N ALA A 191 -8.37 5.11 -15.78
CA ALA A 191 -9.30 4.07 -15.38
C ALA A 191 -8.76 3.25 -14.21
N LEU A 192 -9.66 2.58 -13.51
CA LEU A 192 -9.35 1.48 -12.62
C LEU A 192 -9.66 0.17 -13.34
N GLY A 193 -8.66 -0.70 -13.48
CA GLY A 193 -8.87 -2.08 -13.91
C GLY A 193 -9.34 -2.92 -12.72
N ILE A 194 -10.20 -3.89 -12.97
CA ILE A 194 -10.77 -4.77 -11.96
C ILE A 194 -10.54 -6.20 -12.43
N TYR A 195 -9.89 -7.01 -11.61
CA TYR A 195 -9.75 -8.44 -11.87
C TYR A 195 -10.42 -9.22 -10.75
N ASP A 196 -11.27 -10.18 -11.12
CA ASP A 196 -11.90 -11.10 -10.17
C ASP A 196 -11.19 -12.46 -10.25
N PRO A 197 -10.42 -12.84 -9.22
CA PRO A 197 -9.71 -14.12 -9.22
C PRO A 197 -10.64 -15.36 -9.19
N LYS A 198 -11.88 -15.20 -8.73
CA LYS A 198 -12.84 -16.30 -8.65
C LYS A 198 -13.41 -16.68 -10.02
N SER A 199 -13.66 -15.68 -10.85
CA SER A 199 -14.24 -15.88 -12.19
C SER A 199 -13.19 -15.78 -13.31
N GLY A 200 -11.99 -15.25 -13.02
CA GLY A 200 -10.95 -14.97 -14.02
C GLY A 200 -11.29 -13.79 -14.94
N LYS A 201 -12.37 -13.04 -14.67
CA LYS A 201 -12.84 -11.95 -15.53
C LYS A 201 -12.17 -10.62 -15.15
N THR A 202 -11.98 -9.80 -16.18
CA THR A 202 -11.55 -8.39 -16.03
C THR A 202 -12.70 -7.44 -16.35
N ASP A 203 -12.70 -6.27 -15.70
CA ASP A 203 -13.64 -5.18 -15.91
C ASP A 203 -12.92 -3.83 -15.73
N GLU A 204 -13.61 -2.74 -15.95
CA GLU A 204 -13.02 -1.39 -15.91
C GLU A 204 -14.01 -0.38 -15.32
N LEU A 205 -13.48 0.58 -14.53
CA LEU A 205 -14.18 1.80 -14.11
C LEU A 205 -13.41 3.02 -14.64
N ARG A 206 -14.04 3.81 -15.50
CA ARG A 206 -13.49 5.08 -15.98
C ARG A 206 -13.47 6.11 -14.85
N THR A 207 -12.36 6.86 -14.73
CA THR A 207 -12.14 7.84 -13.66
C THR A 207 -12.17 9.29 -14.14
N GLY A 208 -12.56 9.51 -15.40
CA GLY A 208 -12.59 10.83 -16.03
C GLY A 208 -11.27 11.22 -16.67
N SER A 209 -11.37 12.11 -17.69
CA SER A 209 -10.21 12.60 -18.44
C SER A 209 -9.24 13.34 -17.51
N GLY A 210 -7.95 13.10 -17.70
CA GLY A 210 -6.88 13.76 -16.93
C GLY A 210 -6.73 13.32 -15.48
N SER A 211 -7.56 12.42 -14.96
CA SER A 211 -7.47 11.95 -13.55
C SER A 211 -6.14 11.27 -13.23
N ARG A 212 -5.60 10.46 -14.14
CA ARG A 212 -4.35 9.71 -13.96
C ARG A 212 -4.29 9.01 -12.60
N PRO A 213 -5.21 8.06 -12.30
CA PRO A 213 -5.28 7.39 -11.00
C PRO A 213 -3.94 6.73 -10.68
N ARG A 214 -3.39 7.00 -9.47
CA ARG A 214 -2.02 6.59 -9.19
C ARG A 214 -1.89 5.56 -8.09
N ARG A 215 -2.43 5.83 -6.90
CA ARG A 215 -2.47 4.89 -5.78
C ARG A 215 -3.90 4.67 -5.31
N ILE A 216 -4.13 3.52 -4.71
CA ILE A 216 -5.45 3.09 -4.24
C ILE A 216 -5.29 2.37 -2.91
N ALA A 217 -6.22 2.59 -1.99
CA ALA A 217 -6.28 1.94 -0.69
C ALA A 217 -7.69 1.46 -0.39
N ALA A 218 -7.82 0.28 0.20
CA ALA A 218 -9.08 -0.24 0.72
C ALA A 218 -9.33 0.30 2.14
N ALA A 219 -10.56 0.71 2.42
CA ALA A 219 -10.99 1.24 3.71
C ALA A 219 -11.75 0.18 4.53
N PRO A 220 -11.80 0.33 5.88
CA PRO A 220 -12.54 -0.59 6.75
C PRO A 220 -14.05 -0.66 6.45
N ASP A 221 -14.65 0.39 5.88
CA ASP A 221 -16.05 0.42 5.44
C ASP A 221 -16.30 -0.32 4.11
N GLY A 222 -15.22 -0.78 3.46
CA GLY A 222 -15.26 -1.49 2.18
C GLY A 222 -15.18 -0.59 0.96
N MET A 223 -15.13 0.72 1.14
CA MET A 223 -14.88 1.65 0.05
C MET A 223 -13.41 1.65 -0.35
N LEU A 224 -13.12 2.15 -1.55
CA LEU A 224 -11.75 2.36 -2.02
C LEU A 224 -11.47 3.86 -2.12
N TRP A 225 -10.24 4.24 -1.83
CA TRP A 225 -9.76 5.61 -1.97
C TRP A 225 -8.62 5.67 -2.98
N VAL A 226 -8.72 6.60 -3.92
CA VAL A 226 -7.82 6.69 -5.07
C VAL A 226 -7.28 8.11 -5.21
N THR A 227 -5.96 8.24 -5.35
CA THR A 227 -5.34 9.52 -5.72
C THR A 227 -5.44 9.75 -7.21
N TYR A 228 -6.02 10.87 -7.61
CA TYR A 228 -6.04 11.37 -8.98
C TYR A 228 -4.90 12.38 -9.16
N TYR A 229 -3.72 11.82 -9.45
CA TYR A 229 -2.47 12.57 -9.58
C TYR A 229 -2.56 13.69 -10.63
N GLY A 230 -3.31 13.46 -11.69
CA GLY A 230 -3.34 14.38 -12.84
C GLY A 230 -4.17 15.63 -12.63
N ASN A 231 -5.10 15.65 -11.64
CA ASN A 231 -6.02 16.78 -11.43
C ASN A 231 -6.20 17.15 -9.95
N GLY A 232 -5.26 16.73 -9.07
CA GLY A 232 -5.22 17.20 -7.69
C GLY A 232 -6.37 16.75 -6.81
N LYS A 233 -6.92 15.53 -7.02
CA LYS A 233 -8.09 15.05 -6.27
C LYS A 233 -7.84 13.74 -5.56
N LEU A 234 -8.66 13.49 -4.54
CA LEU A 234 -8.83 12.22 -3.87
C LEU A 234 -10.25 11.72 -4.16
N ALA A 235 -10.39 10.51 -4.68
CA ALA A 235 -11.68 9.93 -5.05
C ALA A 235 -12.08 8.80 -4.10
N ARG A 236 -13.35 8.78 -3.68
CA ARG A 236 -14.00 7.67 -2.98
C ARG A 236 -14.77 6.85 -3.99
N VAL A 237 -14.50 5.56 -4.03
CA VAL A 237 -15.06 4.60 -5.00
C VAL A 237 -15.82 3.52 -4.26
N ASP A 238 -17.05 3.26 -4.69
CA ASP A 238 -17.84 2.10 -4.28
C ASP A 238 -17.47 0.92 -5.17
N PRO A 239 -16.77 -0.11 -4.63
CA PRO A 239 -16.37 -1.24 -5.45
C PRO A 239 -17.54 -2.15 -5.81
N VAL A 240 -18.62 -2.19 -5.01
CA VAL A 240 -19.80 -3.02 -5.30
C VAL A 240 -20.61 -2.43 -6.44
N ALA A 241 -20.91 -1.14 -6.37
CA ALA A 241 -21.62 -0.42 -7.41
C ALA A 241 -20.74 -0.06 -8.62
N LYS A 242 -19.41 -0.26 -8.51
CA LYS A 242 -18.39 0.10 -9.50
C LYS A 242 -18.55 1.54 -9.98
N LYS A 243 -18.56 2.48 -9.02
CA LYS A 243 -18.71 3.92 -9.33
C LYS A 243 -17.87 4.79 -8.42
N VAL A 244 -17.47 5.95 -8.95
CA VAL A 244 -16.94 7.05 -8.13
C VAL A 244 -18.12 7.67 -7.38
N VAL A 245 -18.05 7.65 -6.06
CA VAL A 245 -19.11 8.19 -5.18
C VAL A 245 -18.91 9.68 -4.96
N LYS A 246 -17.66 10.08 -4.72
CA LYS A 246 -17.31 11.46 -4.44
C LYS A 246 -15.85 11.73 -4.77
N GLU A 247 -15.57 12.96 -5.17
CA GLU A 247 -14.23 13.49 -5.35
C GLU A 247 -14.02 14.66 -4.39
N TYR A 248 -12.82 14.74 -3.82
CA TYR A 248 -12.39 15.79 -2.91
C TYR A 248 -11.19 16.50 -3.52
N ALA A 249 -11.25 17.81 -3.71
CA ALA A 249 -10.08 18.59 -4.09
C ALA A 249 -9.05 18.53 -2.95
N MET A 250 -7.80 18.24 -3.28
CA MET A 250 -6.72 18.29 -2.30
C MET A 250 -6.48 19.73 -1.84
N PRO A 251 -5.99 19.95 -0.61
CA PRO A 251 -5.77 21.29 -0.06
C PRO A 251 -4.91 22.21 -0.92
N ALA A 252 -3.87 21.69 -1.60
CA ALA A 252 -3.04 22.45 -2.52
C ALA A 252 -3.65 22.58 -3.94
N GLY A 253 -4.88 22.08 -4.14
CA GLY A 253 -5.61 22.18 -5.42
C GLY A 253 -5.00 21.31 -6.52
N GLU A 254 -5.11 21.76 -7.78
CA GLU A 254 -4.65 21.00 -8.95
C GLU A 254 -3.14 20.71 -8.95
N ARG A 255 -2.35 21.54 -8.26
CA ARG A 255 -0.89 21.38 -8.11
C ARG A 255 -0.48 20.43 -6.99
N ALA A 256 -1.42 19.82 -6.29
CA ALA A 256 -1.10 18.93 -5.16
C ALA A 256 -0.26 17.71 -5.58
N GLY A 257 -0.48 17.21 -6.78
CA GLY A 257 0.14 15.96 -7.23
C GLY A 257 -0.07 14.81 -6.23
N PRO A 258 -1.33 14.51 -5.79
CA PRO A 258 -1.57 13.51 -4.76
C PRO A 258 -1.05 12.15 -5.21
N TYR A 259 -0.16 11.56 -4.41
CA TYR A 259 0.54 10.36 -4.84
C TYR A 259 0.20 9.15 -3.96
N ALA A 260 0.68 9.10 -2.72
CA ALA A 260 0.35 8.03 -1.79
C ALA A 260 -1.05 8.23 -1.19
N VAL A 261 -1.74 7.13 -0.94
CA VAL A 261 -2.98 7.10 -0.16
C VAL A 261 -2.98 5.88 0.75
N VAL A 262 -3.40 6.06 1.99
CA VAL A 262 -3.61 4.98 2.96
C VAL A 262 -4.78 5.36 3.88
N VAL A 263 -5.51 4.35 4.36
CA VAL A 263 -6.64 4.53 5.27
C VAL A 263 -6.29 3.93 6.62
N ASP A 264 -6.51 4.68 7.69
CA ASP A 264 -6.27 4.17 9.04
C ASP A 264 -7.45 3.32 9.58
N GLY A 265 -7.27 2.70 10.74
CA GLY A 265 -8.26 1.83 11.35
C GLY A 265 -9.58 2.52 11.72
N ALA A 266 -9.60 3.85 11.85
CA ALA A 266 -10.80 4.66 12.07
C ALA A 266 -11.49 5.09 10.76
N GLY A 267 -10.91 4.77 9.62
CA GLY A 267 -11.42 5.12 8.29
C GLY A 267 -11.05 6.53 7.83
N ARG A 268 -10.11 7.21 8.51
CA ARG A 268 -9.57 8.49 8.04
C ARG A 268 -8.55 8.23 6.92
N VAL A 269 -8.46 9.16 5.98
CA VAL A 269 -7.71 8.98 4.74
C VAL A 269 -6.51 9.91 4.71
N TRP A 270 -5.34 9.33 4.63
CA TRP A 270 -4.09 10.03 4.49
C TRP A 270 -3.66 10.06 3.02
N ALA A 271 -3.31 11.21 2.51
CA ALA A 271 -2.72 11.37 1.19
C ALA A 271 -1.63 12.45 1.23
N ASN A 272 -0.52 12.22 0.54
CA ASN A 272 0.50 13.27 0.40
C ASN A 272 0.25 14.12 -0.84
N GLU A 273 0.74 15.32 -0.80
CA GLU A 273 0.83 16.26 -1.91
C GLU A 273 2.30 16.41 -2.27
N ILE A 274 2.74 15.68 -3.31
CA ILE A 274 4.17 15.51 -3.60
C ILE A 274 4.86 16.82 -4.00
N ASP A 275 4.11 17.72 -4.64
CA ASP A 275 4.66 18.97 -5.18
C ASP A 275 4.75 20.10 -4.13
N THR A 276 4.22 19.87 -2.92
CA THR A 276 4.19 20.86 -1.82
C THR A 276 4.84 20.38 -0.53
N ASP A 277 5.36 19.14 -0.49
CA ASP A 277 5.90 18.50 0.71
C ASP A 277 4.92 18.51 1.89
N THR A 278 3.63 18.25 1.62
CA THR A 278 2.59 18.16 2.63
C THR A 278 1.95 16.80 2.67
N VAL A 279 1.36 16.48 3.82
CA VAL A 279 0.48 15.32 4.01
C VAL A 279 -0.86 15.81 4.50
N ALA A 280 -1.94 15.39 3.85
CA ALA A 280 -3.30 15.72 4.20
C ALA A 280 -4.01 14.51 4.83
N LEU A 281 -4.71 14.73 5.93
CA LEU A 281 -5.57 13.77 6.61
C LEU A 281 -7.02 14.22 6.44
N LEU A 282 -7.79 13.47 5.66
CA LEU A 282 -9.22 13.68 5.48
C LEU A 282 -10.00 12.83 6.50
N ASP A 283 -10.91 13.47 7.22
CA ASP A 283 -11.98 12.77 7.92
C ASP A 283 -13.22 12.69 7.00
N PRO A 284 -13.58 11.50 6.48
CA PRO A 284 -14.72 11.39 5.58
C PRO A 284 -16.09 11.70 6.20
N LYS A 285 -16.19 11.70 7.53
CA LYS A 285 -17.45 12.01 8.25
C LYS A 285 -17.73 13.51 8.29
N THR A 286 -16.68 14.29 8.48
CA THR A 286 -16.77 15.76 8.55
C THR A 286 -16.38 16.44 7.24
N GLU A 287 -15.77 15.68 6.33
CA GLU A 287 -15.21 16.12 5.04
C GLU A 287 -14.13 17.21 5.17
N ARG A 288 -13.47 17.26 6.33
CA ARG A 288 -12.43 18.25 6.61
C ARG A 288 -11.05 17.63 6.47
N PHE A 289 -10.16 18.41 5.89
CA PHE A 289 -8.73 18.12 5.85
C PHE A 289 -7.98 18.77 7.00
N ARG A 290 -7.03 18.02 7.56
CA ARG A 290 -5.93 18.55 8.37
C ARG A 290 -4.65 18.36 7.58
N VAL A 291 -3.84 19.42 7.44
CA VAL A 291 -2.61 19.40 6.64
C VAL A 291 -1.40 19.46 7.57
N PHE A 292 -0.40 18.67 7.26
CA PHE A 292 0.89 18.60 7.94
C PHE A 292 1.99 19.00 6.98
N GLN A 293 2.72 20.07 7.28
CA GLN A 293 3.92 20.46 6.54
C GLN A 293 5.09 19.59 6.97
N LEU A 294 5.76 18.96 6.02
CA LEU A 294 6.92 18.13 6.32
C LEU A 294 8.16 18.99 6.67
N PRO A 295 9.04 18.52 7.59
CA PRO A 295 10.23 19.26 8.00
C PRO A 295 11.27 19.38 6.87
N SER A 296 11.41 18.31 6.07
CA SER A 296 12.31 18.29 4.91
C SER A 296 11.64 18.88 3.67
N ARG A 297 12.47 19.31 2.71
CA ARG A 297 12.04 19.77 1.38
C ARG A 297 12.40 18.76 0.31
N ASP A 298 11.67 18.79 -0.80
CA ASP A 298 11.80 17.83 -1.90
C ASP A 298 11.79 16.38 -1.37
N VAL A 299 10.78 16.08 -0.54
CA VAL A 299 10.72 14.79 0.16
C VAL A 299 10.43 13.65 -0.80
N GLY A 300 9.54 13.84 -1.75
CA GLY A 300 9.22 12.86 -2.80
C GLY A 300 8.53 11.60 -2.27
N ILE A 301 7.51 11.72 -1.41
CA ILE A 301 6.73 10.58 -0.89
C ILE A 301 5.99 9.89 -2.03
N ARG A 302 6.21 8.57 -2.20
CA ARG A 302 5.59 7.76 -3.25
C ARG A 302 4.73 6.62 -2.71
N LYS A 303 4.95 6.24 -1.47
CA LYS A 303 4.10 5.34 -0.69
C LYS A 303 4.21 5.70 0.79
N ALA A 304 3.13 5.50 1.50
CA ALA A 304 3.02 5.62 2.94
C ALA A 304 2.25 4.42 3.48
N ILE A 305 2.33 4.20 4.78
CA ILE A 305 1.56 3.19 5.50
C ILE A 305 1.05 3.77 6.83
N VAL A 306 0.03 3.14 7.38
CA VAL A 306 -0.33 3.29 8.80
C VAL A 306 0.00 1.96 9.49
N ASP A 307 0.74 2.03 10.58
CA ASP A 307 1.08 0.83 11.36
C ASP A 307 -0.07 0.40 12.30
N ALA A 308 0.14 -0.70 13.01
CA ALA A 308 -0.84 -1.24 13.94
C ALA A 308 -1.14 -0.30 15.14
N GLU A 309 -0.27 0.67 15.43
CA GLU A 309 -0.46 1.69 16.47
C GLU A 309 -1.13 2.96 15.95
N GLY A 310 -1.46 3.01 14.65
CA GLY A 310 -2.12 4.16 14.02
C GLY A 310 -1.20 5.32 13.66
N ARG A 311 0.13 5.11 13.65
CA ARG A 311 1.11 6.11 13.21
C ARG A 311 1.22 6.10 11.69
N PHE A 312 1.23 7.29 11.08
CA PHE A 312 1.45 7.42 9.64
C PHE A 312 2.96 7.46 9.36
N TRP A 313 3.45 6.49 8.59
CA TRP A 313 4.84 6.40 8.17
C TRP A 313 4.99 6.67 6.68
N TYR A 314 6.03 7.40 6.29
CA TYR A 314 6.37 7.68 4.91
C TYR A 314 7.85 7.52 4.63
N MET A 315 8.19 7.21 3.39
CA MET A 315 9.56 7.25 2.91
C MET A 315 9.73 8.39 1.91
N GLY A 316 10.63 9.31 2.23
CA GLY A 316 11.04 10.37 1.33
C GLY A 316 12.08 9.84 0.34
N SER A 317 11.65 9.58 -0.90
CA SER A 317 12.53 8.98 -1.91
C SER A 317 13.65 9.90 -2.36
N HIS A 318 13.44 11.20 -2.31
CA HIS A 318 14.44 12.20 -2.65
C HIS A 318 15.25 12.60 -1.40
N SER A 319 14.59 12.88 -0.29
CA SER A 319 15.26 13.25 0.95
C SER A 319 16.08 12.13 1.60
N GLY A 320 15.79 10.86 1.26
CA GLY A 320 16.43 9.69 1.86
C GLY A 320 16.08 9.48 3.33
N LYS A 321 14.93 10.00 3.78
CA LYS A 321 14.50 9.92 5.17
C LYS A 321 13.21 9.12 5.33
N LEU A 322 13.19 8.25 6.34
CA LEU A 322 11.97 7.67 6.88
C LEU A 322 11.35 8.65 7.85
N GLY A 323 10.08 8.98 7.68
CA GLY A 323 9.36 9.88 8.58
C GLY A 323 8.13 9.25 9.20
N VAL A 324 7.73 9.77 10.36
CA VAL A 324 6.50 9.41 11.08
C VAL A 324 5.73 10.67 11.47
N ILE A 325 4.40 10.62 11.35
CA ILE A 325 3.45 11.59 11.91
C ILE A 325 2.65 10.88 13.01
N GLU A 326 2.71 11.41 14.24
CA GLU A 326 2.03 10.87 15.43
C GLU A 326 1.39 11.92 16.31
#